data_76d0328039b161d17c822b03705b508d
#
_entry.id   76d0328039b161d17c822b03705b508d
#
_cell.length_a   1.000
_cell.length_b   1.000
_cell.length_c   1.000
_cell.angle_alpha   90.00
_cell.angle_beta   90.00
_cell.angle_gamma   90.00
#
_symmetry.space_group_name_H-M   'P 1'
#
loop_
_entity.id
_entity.type
_entity.pdbx_description
1 polymer ?
#
loop_
_entity_poly.entity_id
_entity_poly.type
_entity_poly.pdbx_seq_one_letter_code
_entity_poly.pdbx_strand_id
1 'polypeptide(L)'
;MDASQQIDARIEELGDWRGATLERLRKLIRQADPEAVEEWKWVKPSSGGTAVWSHDGGICTGEVYKDKVKLTFFKGASLEDPARLFNSSLDGKVRRAIDVREGENVDEGAFKDLIRAAVALNMS
;
A
#
# COMPACT_ATOMS: atom_id res chain seq x y z
N MET A 1 14.79 11.00 -10.99
CA MET A 1 13.67 11.18 -10.04
C MET A 1 13.85 10.21 -8.89
N ASP A 2 13.69 10.67 -7.67
CA ASP A 2 13.65 9.76 -6.54
C ASP A 2 12.31 9.00 -6.48
N ALA A 3 12.19 8.05 -5.55
CA ALA A 3 11.00 7.21 -5.45
C ALA A 3 9.74 8.02 -5.16
N SER A 4 9.81 8.99 -4.25
CA SER A 4 8.65 9.84 -3.91
C SER A 4 8.18 10.63 -5.12
N GLN A 5 9.09 11.16 -5.92
CA GLN A 5 8.75 11.87 -7.16
C GLN A 5 8.13 10.95 -8.19
N GLN A 6 8.57 9.70 -8.28
CA GLN A 6 8.00 8.72 -9.18
C GLN A 6 6.57 8.34 -8.76
N ILE A 7 6.32 8.24 -7.46
CA ILE A 7 4.97 8.00 -6.94
C ILE A 7 4.07 9.21 -7.24
N ASP A 8 4.58 10.44 -7.03
CA ASP A 8 3.85 11.67 -7.39
C ASP A 8 3.45 11.66 -8.87
N ALA A 9 4.40 11.31 -9.74
CA ALA A 9 4.16 11.26 -11.17
C ALA A 9 3.11 10.20 -11.54
N ARG A 10 3.12 9.06 -10.87
CA ARG A 10 2.14 8.00 -11.09
C ARG A 10 0.73 8.45 -10.71
N ILE A 11 0.59 9.11 -9.56
CA ILE A 11 -0.68 9.64 -9.09
C ILE A 11 -1.24 10.66 -10.10
N GLU A 12 -0.40 11.58 -10.58
CA GLU A 12 -0.77 12.59 -11.55
C GLU A 12 -1.15 11.97 -12.91
N GLU A 13 -0.36 11.00 -13.36
CA GLU A 13 -0.61 10.31 -14.63
C GLU A 13 -1.96 9.59 -14.64
N LEU A 14 -2.35 8.96 -13.52
CA LEU A 14 -3.62 8.27 -13.43
C LEU A 14 -4.81 9.22 -13.60
N GLY A 15 -4.75 10.40 -12.98
CA GLY A 15 -5.70 11.49 -13.18
C GLY A 15 -7.17 11.20 -12.89
N ASP A 16 -7.48 10.06 -12.27
CA ASP A 16 -8.84 9.64 -11.96
C ASP A 16 -8.93 9.17 -10.50
N TRP A 17 -10.02 8.47 -10.15
CA TRP A 17 -10.24 7.99 -8.78
C TRP A 17 -9.11 7.09 -8.27
N ARG A 18 -8.40 6.40 -9.15
CA ARG A 18 -7.28 5.53 -8.76
C ARG A 18 -6.10 6.35 -8.24
N GLY A 19 -5.82 7.47 -8.89
CA GLY A 19 -4.79 8.39 -8.43
C GLY A 19 -5.14 8.99 -7.08
N ALA A 20 -6.37 9.45 -6.92
CA ALA A 20 -6.85 10.00 -5.65
C ALA A 20 -6.81 8.96 -4.52
N THR A 21 -7.17 7.71 -4.83
CA THR A 21 -7.13 6.62 -3.86
C THR A 21 -5.70 6.30 -3.45
N LEU A 22 -4.78 6.18 -4.40
CA LEU A 22 -3.37 5.92 -4.11
C LEU A 22 -2.78 7.05 -3.27
N GLU A 23 -3.08 8.29 -3.60
CA GLU A 23 -2.62 9.46 -2.84
C GLU A 23 -3.13 9.44 -1.39
N ARG A 24 -4.41 9.11 -1.20
CA ARG A 24 -5.00 9.02 0.13
C ARG A 24 -4.33 7.92 0.96
N LEU A 25 -4.15 6.74 0.39
CA LEU A 25 -3.50 5.63 1.09
C LEU A 25 -2.05 5.96 1.43
N ARG A 26 -1.32 6.57 0.52
CA ARG A 26 0.04 7.07 0.76
C ARG A 26 0.08 8.02 1.95
N LYS A 27 -0.85 8.96 2.00
CA LYS A 27 -0.94 9.93 3.10
C LYS A 27 -1.17 9.23 4.43
N LEU A 28 -2.07 8.24 4.46
CA LEU A 28 -2.37 7.47 5.67
C LEU A 28 -1.16 6.65 6.14
N ILE A 29 -0.42 6.05 5.21
CA ILE A 29 0.81 5.32 5.53
C ILE A 29 1.82 6.25 6.20
N ARG A 30 2.02 7.43 5.63
CA ARG A 30 2.98 8.40 6.15
C ARG A 30 2.54 9.01 7.48
N GLN A 31 1.25 9.13 7.70
CA GLN A 31 0.71 9.56 9.00
C GLN A 31 0.90 8.49 10.07
N ALA A 32 0.71 7.23 9.70
CA ALA A 32 0.89 6.10 10.62
C ALA A 32 2.36 5.90 10.98
N ASP A 33 3.25 6.10 10.00
CA ASP A 33 4.69 5.93 10.16
C ASP A 33 5.44 7.00 9.36
N PRO A 34 5.77 8.12 10.01
CA PRO A 34 6.53 9.18 9.34
C PRO A 34 7.93 8.77 8.87
N GLU A 35 8.46 7.67 9.41
CA GLU A 35 9.77 7.14 9.03
C GLU A 35 9.70 6.11 7.90
N ALA A 36 8.52 5.81 7.40
CA ALA A 36 8.37 4.88 6.28
C ALA A 36 9.13 5.39 5.06
N VAL A 37 9.91 4.49 4.47
CA VAL A 37 10.69 4.79 3.27
C VAL A 37 9.85 4.44 2.05
N GLU A 38 9.75 5.38 1.12
CA GLU A 38 9.09 5.13 -0.17
C GLU A 38 10.12 4.65 -1.18
N GLU A 39 9.76 3.59 -1.91
CA GLU A 39 10.60 2.98 -2.92
C GLU A 39 9.80 2.82 -4.21
N TRP A 40 10.51 2.77 -5.33
CA TRP A 40 9.94 2.52 -6.65
C TRP A 40 10.65 1.32 -7.23
N LYS A 41 9.94 0.20 -7.33
CA LYS A 41 10.55 -1.10 -7.64
C LYS A 41 9.90 -1.79 -8.83
N TRP A 42 10.58 -2.83 -9.28
CA TRP A 42 10.11 -3.74 -10.33
C TRP A 42 9.72 -2.99 -11.61
N VAL A 43 10.58 -2.06 -12.01
CA VAL A 43 10.36 -1.25 -13.22
C VAL A 43 10.40 -2.16 -14.44
N LYS A 44 9.33 -2.15 -15.23
CA LYS A 44 9.20 -2.87 -16.47
C LYS A 44 8.69 -1.93 -17.55
N PRO A 45 9.06 -2.15 -18.82
CA PRO A 45 8.55 -1.31 -19.91
C PRO A 45 7.03 -1.23 -19.97
N SER A 46 6.34 -2.32 -19.58
CA SER A 46 4.87 -2.39 -19.65
C SER A 46 4.16 -1.79 -18.44
N SER A 47 4.81 -1.75 -17.26
CA SER A 47 4.14 -1.34 -16.01
C SER A 47 4.70 -0.07 -15.38
N GLY A 48 5.89 0.35 -15.78
CA GLY A 48 6.51 1.57 -15.29
C GLY A 48 7.02 1.54 -13.85
N GLY A 49 6.78 0.47 -13.11
CA GLY A 49 7.22 0.33 -11.70
C GLY A 49 6.08 0.28 -10.70
N THR A 50 6.42 0.01 -9.45
CA THR A 50 5.47 -0.17 -8.36
C THR A 50 5.93 0.60 -7.11
N ALA A 51 5.01 1.31 -6.49
CA ALA A 51 5.24 1.98 -5.21
C ALA A 51 5.36 0.94 -4.10
N VAL A 52 6.38 1.08 -3.27
CA VAL A 52 6.63 0.20 -2.13
C VAL A 52 6.95 1.06 -0.91
N TRP A 53 6.43 0.66 0.24
CA TRP A 53 6.76 1.29 1.52
C TRP A 53 7.46 0.28 2.40
N SER A 54 8.51 0.75 3.09
CA SER A 54 9.32 -0.11 3.96
C SER A 54 9.76 0.62 5.22
N HIS A 55 10.00 -0.17 6.27
CA HIS A 55 10.57 0.27 7.53
C HIS A 55 11.11 -1.00 8.21
N ASP A 56 12.43 -1.17 8.22
CA ASP A 56 13.10 -2.39 8.69
C ASP A 56 12.59 -3.64 7.96
N GLY A 57 12.31 -3.49 6.66
CA GLY A 57 11.73 -4.50 5.80
C GLY A 57 10.49 -3.98 5.11
N GLY A 58 9.96 -4.73 4.16
CA GLY A 58 8.78 -4.32 3.42
C GLY A 58 7.54 -4.21 4.30
N ILE A 59 6.78 -3.14 4.13
CA ILE A 59 5.47 -2.97 4.73
C ILE A 59 4.41 -3.43 3.73
N CYS A 60 4.29 -2.71 2.63
CA CYS A 60 3.30 -3.01 1.60
C CYS A 60 3.68 -2.42 0.25
N THR A 61 3.00 -2.90 -0.78
CA THR A 61 3.09 -2.36 -2.13
C THR A 61 1.78 -1.69 -2.50
N GLY A 62 1.84 -0.72 -3.42
CA GLY A 62 0.66 -0.09 -3.99
C GLY A 62 0.62 -0.34 -5.49
N GLU A 63 -0.21 -1.29 -5.91
CA GLU A 63 -0.40 -1.62 -7.31
C GLU A 63 -1.70 -1.00 -7.82
N VAL A 64 -1.70 -0.57 -9.07
CA VAL A 64 -2.88 0.05 -9.68
C VAL A 64 -3.31 -0.79 -10.88
N TYR A 65 -4.56 -1.22 -10.84
CA TYR A 65 -5.20 -1.94 -11.92
C TYR A 65 -6.30 -1.07 -12.53
N LYS A 66 -6.92 -1.56 -13.59
CA LYS A 66 -7.97 -0.81 -14.27
C LYS A 66 -9.16 -0.50 -13.34
N ASP A 67 -9.48 -1.42 -12.44
CA ASP A 67 -10.71 -1.40 -11.65
C ASP A 67 -10.48 -1.33 -10.14
N LYS A 68 -9.22 -1.24 -9.69
CA LYS A 68 -8.89 -1.22 -8.27
C LYS A 68 -7.49 -0.71 -8.01
N VAL A 69 -7.27 -0.25 -6.77
CA VAL A 69 -5.95 -0.02 -6.20
C VAL A 69 -5.75 -1.13 -5.17
N LYS A 70 -4.63 -1.86 -5.28
CA LYS A 70 -4.34 -3.01 -4.45
C LYS A 70 -3.14 -2.73 -3.56
N LEU A 71 -3.32 -2.83 -2.25
CA LEU A 71 -2.22 -2.81 -1.30
C LEU A 71 -1.95 -4.21 -0.82
N THR A 72 -0.75 -4.72 -1.11
CA THR A 72 -0.32 -6.04 -0.68
C THR A 72 0.67 -5.89 0.48
N PHE A 73 0.31 -6.44 1.64
CA PHE A 73 1.18 -6.44 2.81
C PHE A 73 2.09 -7.65 2.76
N PHE A 74 3.40 -7.39 2.81
CA PHE A 74 4.42 -8.46 2.66
C PHE A 74 4.25 -9.58 3.69
N LYS A 75 3.85 -9.24 4.91
CA LYS A 75 3.65 -10.21 6.00
C LYS A 75 2.21 -10.23 6.47
N GLY A 76 1.27 -9.98 5.57
CA GLY A 76 -0.14 -9.84 5.90
C GLY A 76 -0.74 -11.03 6.64
N ALA A 77 -0.31 -12.25 6.31
CA ALA A 77 -0.82 -13.45 6.97
C ALA A 77 -0.41 -13.55 8.44
N SER A 78 0.63 -12.82 8.86
CA SER A 78 1.10 -12.78 10.24
C SER A 78 0.55 -11.60 11.03
N LEU A 79 -0.30 -10.77 10.42
CA LEU A 79 -0.88 -9.61 11.06
C LEU A 79 -2.29 -9.93 11.56
N GLU A 80 -2.60 -9.43 12.76
CA GLU A 80 -3.99 -9.40 13.21
C GLU A 80 -4.72 -8.31 12.42
N ASP A 81 -5.92 -8.62 11.99
CA ASP A 81 -6.74 -7.71 11.20
C ASP A 81 -8.15 -7.68 11.81
N PRO A 82 -8.31 -7.07 13.00
CA PRO A 82 -9.59 -7.09 13.69
C PRO A 82 -10.70 -6.37 12.94
N ALA A 83 -10.35 -5.37 12.13
CA ALA A 83 -11.31 -4.63 11.32
C ALA A 83 -11.63 -5.31 9.99
N ARG A 84 -10.98 -6.44 9.71
CA ARG A 84 -11.18 -7.23 8.47
C ARG A 84 -10.96 -6.40 7.21
N LEU A 85 -9.84 -5.67 7.19
CA LEU A 85 -9.48 -4.87 6.03
C LEU A 85 -9.00 -5.72 4.85
N PHE A 86 -8.29 -6.82 5.12
CA PHE A 86 -7.86 -7.71 4.04
C PHE A 86 -9.07 -8.34 3.37
N ASN A 87 -9.19 -8.12 2.08
CA ASN A 87 -10.29 -8.63 1.26
C ASN A 87 -9.80 -9.31 -0.01
N SER A 88 -8.50 -9.51 -0.14
CA SER A 88 -7.89 -10.11 -1.32
C SER A 88 -6.67 -10.91 -0.90
N SER A 89 -6.28 -11.89 -1.71
CA SER A 89 -5.15 -12.77 -1.42
C SER A 89 -5.29 -13.49 -0.06
N LEU A 90 -6.53 -13.82 0.33
CA LEU A 90 -6.82 -14.40 1.65
C LEU A 90 -6.27 -15.82 1.83
N ASP A 91 -5.96 -16.51 0.73
CA ASP A 91 -5.33 -17.83 0.77
C ASP A 91 -3.80 -17.77 0.83
N GLY A 92 -3.25 -16.56 0.79
CA GLY A 92 -1.81 -16.36 0.86
C GLY A 92 -1.25 -16.81 2.20
N LYS A 93 -0.15 -17.55 2.17
CA LYS A 93 0.51 -18.03 3.39
C LYS A 93 1.36 -16.96 4.05
N VAL A 94 1.77 -15.95 3.29
CA VAL A 94 2.63 -14.86 3.76
C VAL A 94 1.97 -13.51 3.50
N ARG A 95 1.51 -13.27 2.28
CA ARG A 95 0.95 -11.98 1.86
C ARG A 95 -0.56 -11.96 1.97
N ARG A 96 -1.12 -10.80 2.28
CA ARG A 96 -2.55 -10.50 2.24
C ARG A 96 -2.71 -9.12 1.64
N ALA A 97 -3.86 -8.85 1.04
CA ALA A 97 -4.06 -7.60 0.32
C ALA A 97 -5.40 -6.95 0.61
N ILE A 98 -5.42 -5.64 0.39
CA ILE A 98 -6.62 -4.81 0.42
C ILE A 98 -6.84 -4.30 -1.00
N ASP A 99 -7.97 -4.66 -1.60
CA ASP A 99 -8.42 -4.09 -2.86
C ASP A 99 -9.39 -2.95 -2.58
N VAL A 100 -9.11 -1.78 -3.14
CA VAL A 100 -9.99 -0.60 -3.03
C VAL A 100 -10.52 -0.28 -4.42
N ARG A 101 -11.82 -0.34 -4.58
CA ARG A 101 -12.50 -0.04 -5.83
C ARG A 101 -13.09 1.35 -5.79
N GLU A 102 -13.53 1.84 -6.95
CA GLU A 102 -14.13 3.16 -7.06
C GLU A 102 -15.29 3.33 -6.08
N GLY A 103 -15.29 4.44 -5.35
CA GLY A 103 -16.33 4.73 -4.35
C GLY A 103 -16.15 4.07 -3.01
N GLU A 104 -15.18 3.14 -2.88
CA GLU A 104 -14.89 2.50 -1.61
C GLU A 104 -13.87 3.31 -0.81
N ASN A 105 -14.01 3.27 0.50
CA ASN A 105 -13.08 3.93 1.42
C ASN A 105 -12.67 2.94 2.51
N VAL A 106 -11.40 2.90 2.82
CA VAL A 106 -10.92 2.15 3.98
C VAL A 106 -11.13 2.99 5.25
N ASP A 107 -11.38 2.31 6.36
CA ASP A 107 -11.40 2.96 7.67
C ASP A 107 -10.00 3.48 7.97
N GLU A 108 -9.87 4.80 8.13
CA GLU A 108 -8.56 5.43 8.28
C GLU A 108 -7.82 4.98 9.54
N GLY A 109 -8.52 4.93 10.66
CA GLY A 109 -7.94 4.52 11.94
C GLY A 109 -7.47 3.07 11.91
N ALA A 110 -8.33 2.18 11.41
CA ALA A 110 -8.00 0.76 11.28
C ALA A 110 -6.84 0.53 10.32
N PHE A 111 -6.81 1.27 9.22
CA PHE A 111 -5.72 1.17 8.25
C PHE A 111 -4.39 1.61 8.86
N LYS A 112 -4.38 2.74 9.57
CA LYS A 112 -3.16 3.23 10.23
C LYS A 112 -2.68 2.25 11.30
N ASP A 113 -3.59 1.63 12.05
CA ASP A 113 -3.24 0.61 13.03
C ASP A 113 -2.61 -0.61 12.36
N LEU A 114 -3.11 -1.00 11.20
CA LEU A 114 -2.56 -2.12 10.43
C LEU A 114 -1.13 -1.81 9.94
N ILE A 115 -0.89 -0.60 9.49
CA ILE A 115 0.45 -0.14 9.10
C ILE A 115 1.40 -0.19 10.30
N ARG A 116 0.97 0.32 11.44
CA ARG A 116 1.78 0.30 12.67
C ARG A 116 2.09 -1.13 13.12
N ALA A 117 1.13 -2.03 13.00
CA ALA A 117 1.33 -3.45 13.31
C ALA A 117 2.36 -4.09 12.38
N ALA A 118 2.32 -3.74 11.09
CA ALA A 118 3.29 -4.24 10.11
C ALA A 118 4.71 -3.77 10.43
N VAL A 119 4.87 -2.50 10.82
CA VAL A 119 6.16 -1.94 11.24
C VAL A 119 6.65 -2.65 12.50
N ALA A 120 5.79 -2.81 13.50
CA ALA A 120 6.15 -3.49 14.74
C ALA A 120 6.62 -4.93 14.50
N LEU A 121 5.96 -5.63 13.58
CA LEU A 121 6.35 -7.00 13.21
C LEU A 121 7.74 -7.03 12.57
N ASN A 122 8.06 -6.05 11.72
CA ASN A 122 9.37 -5.95 11.09
C ASN A 122 10.48 -5.69 12.11
N MET A 123 10.16 -5.00 13.19
CA MET A 123 11.12 -4.61 14.23
C MET A 123 11.26 -5.64 15.35
N SER A 124 10.45 -6.68 15.34
CA SER A 124 10.48 -7.71 16.37
C SER A 124 11.55 -8.77 16.15
#